data_bbf88a9af49e678d37a02e41ca03581d
#
_entry.id   bbf88a9af49e678d37a02e41ca03581d
#
_cell.length_a   1.000
_cell.length_b   1.000
_cell.length_c   1.000
_cell.angle_alpha   90.00
_cell.angle_beta   90.00
_cell.angle_gamma   90.00
#
_symmetry.space_group_name_H-M   'P 1'
#
loop_
_entity.id
_entity.type
_entity.pdbx_description
1 polymer ?
#
loop_
_entity_poly.entity_id
_entity_poly.type
_entity_poly.pdbx_seq_one_letter_code
_entity_poly.pdbx_strand_id
1 'polypeptide(L)'
;MGRFKHLVDSEEGMKNFRTKYNIPLHVGVRYATQEEWFDERKTGEVVIPMIAFIEGGMTIPIGTFTRNFLKFFRLSPTQCAPNMFKVLGNIEALNERMNLNLTHHDVNWLYNLHNLKGQGYYLKSRHPEIRLIQCLSISNKGLKDDFLNFSKQWHDGLPYPVKEGIPGGGPITNFYVLTYATLLFPPVLCSY
;
A
#
# COMPACT_ATOMS: atom_id res chain seq x y z
N MET A 1 17.70 14.09 7.30
CA MET A 1 17.95 12.68 7.64
C MET A 1 16.60 12.03 7.83
N GLY A 2 16.31 10.92 7.16
CA GLY A 2 14.99 10.31 7.20
C GLY A 2 14.64 9.78 8.60
N ARG A 3 13.37 9.82 8.95
CA ARG A 3 12.84 9.45 10.28
C ARG A 3 13.14 7.98 10.64
N PHE A 4 13.13 7.10 9.65
CA PHE A 4 13.26 5.65 9.83
C PHE A 4 14.58 5.07 9.33
N LYS A 5 15.49 5.90 8.81
CA LYS A 5 16.78 5.45 8.27
C LYS A 5 17.55 4.58 9.26
N HIS A 6 17.51 4.92 10.55
CA HIS A 6 18.19 4.20 11.62
C HIS A 6 17.78 2.72 11.75
N LEU A 7 16.62 2.32 11.18
CA LEU A 7 16.17 0.93 11.19
C LEU A 7 16.88 0.06 10.16
N VAL A 8 17.54 0.67 9.17
CA VAL A 8 18.12 -0.03 8.01
C VAL A 8 19.49 0.49 7.58
N ASP A 9 20.14 1.31 8.43
CA ASP A 9 21.45 1.93 8.13
C ASP A 9 22.65 1.03 8.43
N SER A 10 22.40 -0.15 9.00
CA SER A 10 23.39 -1.19 9.23
C SER A 10 22.92 -2.54 8.67
N GLU A 11 23.84 -3.47 8.47
CA GLU A 11 23.51 -4.84 8.02
C GLU A 11 22.56 -5.54 9.00
N GLU A 12 22.81 -5.39 10.30
CA GLU A 12 21.97 -5.96 11.35
C GLU A 12 20.60 -5.30 11.38
N GLY A 13 20.51 -3.97 11.24
CA GLY A 13 19.26 -3.23 11.13
C GLY A 13 18.44 -3.70 9.93
N MET A 14 19.05 -3.81 8.77
CA MET A 14 18.41 -4.32 7.57
C MET A 14 17.93 -5.76 7.74
N LYS A 15 18.70 -6.63 8.35
CA LYS A 15 18.33 -8.02 8.65
C LYS A 15 17.12 -8.06 9.58
N ASN A 16 17.12 -7.27 10.64
CA ASN A 16 16.01 -7.18 11.58
C ASN A 16 14.74 -6.65 10.92
N PHE A 17 14.88 -5.63 10.05
CA PHE A 17 13.76 -5.10 9.27
C PHE A 17 13.16 -6.17 8.34
N ARG A 18 14.01 -6.90 7.61
CA ARG A 18 13.57 -8.00 6.74
C ARG A 18 12.80 -9.07 7.51
N THR A 19 13.33 -9.48 8.66
CA THR A 19 12.69 -10.48 9.53
C THR A 19 11.35 -9.99 10.04
N LYS A 20 11.29 -8.76 10.53
CA LYS A 20 10.07 -8.15 11.09
C LYS A 20 8.93 -8.06 10.06
N TYR A 21 9.27 -7.75 8.81
CA TYR A 21 8.27 -7.56 7.74
C TYR A 21 8.20 -8.72 6.74
N ASN A 22 8.78 -9.88 7.10
CA ASN A 22 8.78 -11.11 6.31
C ASN A 22 9.27 -10.92 4.86
N ILE A 23 10.29 -10.06 4.66
CA ILE A 23 10.85 -9.82 3.33
C ILE A 23 11.76 -10.98 2.95
N PRO A 24 11.44 -11.76 1.89
CA PRO A 24 12.20 -12.94 1.50
C PRO A 24 13.66 -12.63 1.15
N LEU A 25 14.56 -13.55 1.43
CA LEU A 25 16.00 -13.36 1.18
C LEU A 25 16.35 -13.18 -0.31
N HIS A 26 15.57 -13.78 -1.20
CA HIS A 26 15.78 -13.67 -2.64
C HIS A 26 15.35 -12.31 -3.23
N VAL A 27 14.57 -11.53 -2.50
CA VAL A 27 14.21 -10.16 -2.88
C VAL A 27 15.35 -9.23 -2.50
N GLY A 28 15.88 -8.49 -3.45
CA GLY A 28 16.85 -7.43 -3.16
C GLY A 28 16.17 -6.26 -2.44
N VAL A 29 16.77 -5.76 -1.37
CA VAL A 29 16.30 -4.57 -0.68
C VAL A 29 17.47 -3.72 -0.22
N ARG A 30 17.38 -2.40 -0.44
CA ARG A 30 18.36 -1.41 0.02
C ARG A 30 17.65 -0.10 0.37
N TYR A 31 18.27 0.70 1.19
CA TYR A 31 17.79 2.07 1.43
C TYR A 31 17.96 2.90 0.17
N ALA A 32 16.93 3.65 -0.20
CA ALA A 32 16.94 4.56 -1.34
C ALA A 32 17.04 6.01 -0.88
N THR A 33 17.90 6.80 -1.51
CA THR A 33 18.00 8.25 -1.27
C THR A 33 16.89 8.98 -2.00
N GLN A 34 16.61 10.23 -1.60
CA GLN A 34 15.60 11.06 -2.27
C GLN A 34 15.89 11.29 -3.75
N GLU A 35 17.16 11.34 -4.12
CA GLU A 35 17.63 11.54 -5.49
C GLU A 35 17.30 10.36 -6.40
N GLU A 36 17.28 9.15 -5.82
CA GLU A 36 16.96 7.91 -6.54
C GLU A 36 15.46 7.71 -6.82
N TRP A 37 14.59 8.57 -6.27
CA TRP A 37 13.14 8.38 -6.38
C TRP A 37 12.61 8.42 -7.79
N PHE A 38 13.18 9.25 -8.62
CA PHE A 38 12.61 9.57 -9.92
C PHE A 38 13.53 9.31 -11.11
N ASP A 39 14.85 9.34 -10.94
CA ASP A 39 15.74 9.52 -12.07
C ASP A 39 16.44 8.26 -12.60
N GLU A 40 16.64 7.19 -11.83
CA GLU A 40 17.47 6.07 -12.30
C GLU A 40 16.91 4.69 -11.92
N ARG A 41 15.63 4.46 -12.20
CA ARG A 41 15.09 3.12 -11.94
C ARG A 41 15.56 2.15 -12.99
N LYS A 42 16.26 1.14 -12.54
CA LYS A 42 16.53 -0.04 -13.36
C LYS A 42 15.21 -0.81 -13.57
N THR A 43 15.03 -1.33 -14.76
CA THR A 43 13.90 -2.23 -15.04
C THR A 43 13.82 -3.32 -13.99
N GLY A 44 12.66 -3.53 -13.40
CA GLY A 44 12.45 -4.52 -12.33
C GLY A 44 12.71 -4.03 -10.90
N GLU A 45 13.04 -2.76 -10.70
CA GLU A 45 13.13 -2.15 -9.37
C GLU A 45 11.87 -1.34 -9.03
N VAL A 46 11.52 -1.31 -7.76
CA VAL A 46 10.46 -0.44 -7.22
C VAL A 46 10.92 0.22 -5.93
N VAL A 47 10.57 1.48 -5.79
CA VAL A 47 10.81 2.23 -4.56
C VAL A 47 9.52 2.25 -3.75
N ILE A 48 9.59 1.88 -2.47
CA ILE A 48 8.43 1.81 -1.57
C ILE A 48 8.73 2.59 -0.29
N PRO A 49 7.82 3.45 0.16
CA PRO A 49 7.99 4.17 1.42
C PRO A 49 8.10 3.20 2.61
N MET A 50 9.06 3.40 3.50
CA MET A 50 9.21 2.58 4.71
C MET A 50 7.97 2.60 5.59
N ILE A 51 7.26 3.73 5.62
CA ILE A 51 6.02 3.90 6.38
C ILE A 51 4.90 2.94 5.90
N ALA A 52 4.94 2.49 4.64
CA ALA A 52 3.99 1.49 4.13
C ALA A 52 4.11 0.15 4.87
N PHE A 53 5.31 -0.20 5.31
CA PHE A 53 5.56 -1.38 6.15
C PHE A 53 5.25 -1.09 7.62
N ILE A 54 5.77 0.02 8.16
CA ILE A 54 5.76 0.32 9.59
C ILE A 54 4.33 0.61 10.09
N GLU A 55 3.58 1.40 9.36
CA GLU A 55 2.21 1.81 9.72
C GLU A 55 1.14 1.12 8.86
N GLY A 56 1.48 0.78 7.61
CA GLY A 56 0.54 0.18 6.65
C GLY A 56 0.46 -1.34 6.74
N GLY A 57 1.45 -2.01 7.35
CA GLY A 57 1.50 -3.46 7.41
C GLY A 57 1.70 -4.13 6.04
N MET A 58 2.31 -3.41 5.09
CA MET A 58 2.62 -3.95 3.78
C MET A 58 3.57 -5.15 3.89
N THR A 59 3.37 -6.14 3.04
CA THR A 59 4.23 -7.33 2.94
C THR A 59 4.89 -7.43 1.57
N ILE A 60 5.99 -8.14 1.48
CA ILE A 60 6.65 -8.51 0.23
C ILE A 60 6.79 -10.05 0.18
N PRO A 61 6.38 -10.71 -0.89
CA PRO A 61 5.71 -10.18 -2.09
C PRO A 61 4.37 -9.51 -1.78
N ILE A 62 4.03 -8.53 -2.60
CA ILE A 62 2.71 -7.90 -2.48
C ILE A 62 1.63 -8.93 -2.78
N GLY A 63 0.67 -9.08 -1.87
CA GLY A 63 -0.41 -10.04 -1.99
C GLY A 63 -1.26 -9.84 -3.25
N THR A 64 -1.90 -10.90 -3.70
CA THR A 64 -2.64 -10.91 -4.96
C THR A 64 -3.79 -9.90 -4.99
N PHE A 65 -4.51 -9.78 -3.87
CA PHE A 65 -5.61 -8.83 -3.76
C PHE A 65 -5.11 -7.38 -3.87
N THR A 66 -4.10 -7.02 -3.07
CA THR A 66 -3.47 -5.70 -3.08
C THR A 66 -2.93 -5.35 -4.46
N ARG A 67 -2.26 -6.28 -5.11
CA ARG A 67 -1.76 -6.13 -6.47
C ARG A 67 -2.86 -5.82 -7.48
N ASN A 68 -3.93 -6.60 -7.45
CA ASN A 68 -5.05 -6.44 -8.37
C ASN A 68 -5.76 -5.11 -8.17
N PHE A 69 -5.89 -4.67 -6.90
CA PHE A 69 -6.41 -3.34 -6.56
C PHE A 69 -5.53 -2.23 -7.16
N LEU A 70 -4.22 -2.28 -6.94
CA LEU A 70 -3.28 -1.28 -7.45
C LEU A 70 -3.29 -1.22 -8.98
N LYS A 71 -3.34 -2.38 -9.65
CA LYS A 71 -3.46 -2.45 -11.11
C LYS A 71 -4.76 -1.83 -11.62
N PHE A 72 -5.88 -2.15 -10.99
CA PHE A 72 -7.19 -1.65 -11.38
C PHE A 72 -7.24 -0.12 -11.32
N PHE A 73 -6.73 0.47 -10.23
CA PHE A 73 -6.69 1.92 -10.06
C PHE A 73 -5.45 2.57 -10.70
N ARG A 74 -4.59 1.81 -11.37
CA ARG A 74 -3.34 2.28 -11.98
C ARG A 74 -2.43 3.03 -11.00
N LEU A 75 -2.33 2.52 -9.79
CA LEU A 75 -1.53 3.10 -8.73
C LEU A 75 -0.20 2.37 -8.57
N SER A 76 0.87 3.14 -8.37
CA SER A 76 2.13 2.62 -7.88
C SER A 76 2.12 2.56 -6.34
N PRO A 77 2.84 1.61 -5.72
CA PRO A 77 3.01 1.57 -4.28
C PRO A 77 3.50 2.89 -3.66
N THR A 78 4.35 3.63 -4.36
CA THR A 78 4.86 4.95 -3.92
C THR A 78 3.79 6.03 -3.85
N GLN A 79 2.67 5.84 -4.53
CA GLN A 79 1.55 6.79 -4.54
C GLN A 79 0.52 6.48 -3.44
N CYS A 80 0.72 5.42 -2.68
CA CYS A 80 -0.27 4.91 -1.73
C CYS A 80 0.09 5.28 -0.30
N ALA A 81 -0.86 5.88 0.41
CA ALA A 81 -0.75 6.12 1.84
C ALA A 81 -0.74 4.80 2.64
N PRO A 82 -0.15 4.78 3.84
CA PRO A 82 -0.11 3.58 4.68
C PRO A 82 -1.48 2.98 4.96
N ASN A 83 -2.52 3.81 5.10
CA ASN A 83 -3.87 3.31 5.36
C ASN A 83 -4.43 2.44 4.23
N MET A 84 -3.99 2.64 2.98
CA MET A 84 -4.38 1.78 1.87
C MET A 84 -3.88 0.36 2.09
N PHE A 85 -2.60 0.19 2.41
CA PHE A 85 -2.02 -1.14 2.65
C PHE A 85 -2.66 -1.81 3.86
N LYS A 86 -2.98 -1.03 4.90
CA LYS A 86 -3.71 -1.54 6.07
C LYS A 86 -5.10 -2.06 5.69
N VAL A 87 -5.84 -1.33 4.87
CA VAL A 87 -7.17 -1.78 4.40
C VAL A 87 -7.03 -3.01 3.52
N LEU A 88 -6.16 -2.96 2.51
CA LEU A 88 -6.03 -4.02 1.51
C LEU A 88 -5.49 -5.30 2.13
N GLY A 89 -4.48 -5.22 3.00
CA GLY A 89 -3.94 -6.39 3.71
C GLY A 89 -4.95 -7.04 4.65
N ASN A 90 -5.79 -6.26 5.33
CA ASN A 90 -6.85 -6.84 6.16
C ASN A 90 -7.94 -7.51 5.32
N ILE A 91 -8.30 -6.97 4.16
CA ILE A 91 -9.26 -7.61 3.26
C ILE A 91 -8.69 -8.91 2.70
N GLU A 92 -7.41 -8.92 2.34
CA GLU A 92 -6.71 -10.13 1.90
C GLU A 92 -6.73 -11.21 2.98
N ALA A 93 -6.43 -10.83 4.23
CA ALA A 93 -6.51 -11.75 5.38
C ALA A 93 -7.95 -12.24 5.66
N LEU A 94 -8.97 -11.40 5.45
CA LEU A 94 -10.37 -11.82 5.56
C LEU A 94 -10.75 -12.81 4.47
N ASN A 95 -10.35 -12.55 3.23
CA ASN A 95 -10.56 -13.47 2.12
C ASN A 95 -9.95 -14.85 2.42
N GLU A 96 -8.73 -14.89 2.92
CA GLU A 96 -8.03 -16.14 3.23
C GLU A 96 -8.66 -16.87 4.42
N ARG A 97 -8.90 -16.17 5.54
CA ARG A 97 -9.35 -16.81 6.79
C ARG A 97 -10.81 -17.23 6.76
N MET A 98 -11.64 -16.46 6.09
CA MET A 98 -13.09 -16.64 6.08
C MET A 98 -13.60 -17.21 4.74
N ASN A 99 -12.70 -17.53 3.82
CA ASN A 99 -13.01 -17.98 2.47
C ASN A 99 -14.02 -17.05 1.77
N LEU A 100 -13.81 -15.74 1.96
CA LEU A 100 -14.59 -14.71 1.29
C LEU A 100 -14.01 -14.44 -0.11
N ASN A 101 -14.82 -13.88 -0.97
CA ASN A 101 -14.39 -13.48 -2.31
C ASN A 101 -14.58 -11.97 -2.51
N LEU A 102 -14.11 -11.19 -1.53
CA LEU A 102 -14.14 -9.73 -1.61
C LEU A 102 -13.21 -9.25 -2.74
N THR A 103 -13.70 -8.30 -3.50
CA THR A 103 -13.03 -7.75 -4.67
C THR A 103 -12.69 -6.26 -4.48
N HIS A 104 -11.97 -5.67 -5.42
CA HIS A 104 -11.73 -4.22 -5.44
C HIS A 104 -13.03 -3.41 -5.58
N HIS A 105 -14.10 -3.98 -6.12
CA HIS A 105 -15.42 -3.35 -6.16
C HIS A 105 -16.01 -3.19 -4.76
N ASP A 106 -15.87 -4.21 -3.90
CA ASP A 106 -16.34 -4.18 -2.51
C ASP A 106 -15.58 -3.13 -1.71
N VAL A 107 -14.26 -3.03 -1.93
CA VAL A 107 -13.46 -1.93 -1.33
C VAL A 107 -13.98 -0.57 -1.80
N ASN A 108 -14.20 -0.40 -3.09
CA ASN A 108 -14.68 0.87 -3.64
C ASN A 108 -16.11 1.20 -3.21
N TRP A 109 -16.91 0.22 -2.83
CA TRP A 109 -18.21 0.44 -2.23
C TRP A 109 -18.10 0.99 -0.81
N LEU A 110 -17.18 0.48 0.01
CA LEU A 110 -16.96 0.88 1.40
C LEU A 110 -16.10 2.13 1.55
N TYR A 111 -15.18 2.36 0.63
CA TYR A 111 -14.18 3.43 0.70
C TYR A 111 -14.15 4.26 -0.57
N ASN A 112 -13.89 5.55 -0.41
CA ASN A 112 -13.50 6.43 -1.50
C ASN A 112 -11.99 6.50 -1.61
N LEU A 113 -11.49 6.44 -2.83
CA LEU A 113 -10.10 6.74 -3.13
C LEU A 113 -9.94 8.27 -3.27
N HIS A 114 -9.20 8.88 -2.38
CA HIS A 114 -8.95 10.31 -2.35
C HIS A 114 -7.50 10.63 -2.76
N ASN A 115 -7.35 11.68 -3.57
CA ASN A 115 -6.05 12.24 -3.90
C ASN A 115 -5.70 13.36 -2.89
N LEU A 116 -4.49 13.31 -2.35
CA LEU A 116 -3.93 14.33 -1.46
C LEU A 116 -3.12 15.36 -2.25
N LYS A 117 -3.73 16.02 -3.22
CA LYS A 117 -3.14 17.16 -3.97
C LYS A 117 -1.66 16.90 -4.37
N GLY A 118 -1.40 15.80 -5.04
CA GLY A 118 -0.04 15.42 -5.49
C GLY A 118 0.84 14.74 -4.43
N GLN A 119 0.31 14.48 -3.22
CA GLN A 119 1.03 13.77 -2.16
C GLN A 119 0.74 12.27 -2.11
N GLY A 120 -0.11 11.77 -3.02
CA GLY A 120 -0.51 10.38 -3.07
C GLY A 120 -2.01 10.15 -2.85
N TYR A 121 -2.38 8.90 -2.70
CA TYR A 121 -3.77 8.45 -2.56
C TYR A 121 -3.99 7.76 -1.21
N TYR A 122 -5.19 7.93 -0.65
CA TYR A 122 -5.60 7.24 0.56
C TYR A 122 -7.05 6.78 0.45
N LEU A 123 -7.43 5.80 1.25
CA LEU A 123 -8.79 5.31 1.37
C LEU A 123 -9.50 6.01 2.54
N LYS A 124 -10.69 6.57 2.26
CA LYS A 124 -11.57 7.16 3.25
C LYS A 124 -12.91 6.43 3.25
N SER A 125 -13.38 5.99 4.41
CA SER A 125 -14.69 5.35 4.51
C SER A 125 -15.78 6.25 3.95
N ARG A 126 -16.68 5.68 3.15
CA ARG A 126 -17.90 6.36 2.65
C ARG A 126 -18.93 6.54 3.77
N HIS A 127 -18.99 5.55 4.63
CA HIS A 127 -19.95 5.43 5.71
C HIS A 127 -19.19 5.37 7.03
N PRO A 128 -19.11 6.47 7.80
CA PRO A 128 -18.37 6.50 9.06
C PRO A 128 -18.86 5.46 10.07
N GLU A 129 -20.13 5.09 9.99
CA GLU A 129 -20.78 4.06 10.81
C GLU A 129 -20.46 2.62 10.38
N ILE A 130 -20.11 2.42 9.09
CA ILE A 130 -19.75 1.11 8.54
C ILE A 130 -18.29 1.13 8.16
N ARG A 131 -17.43 0.76 9.10
CA ARG A 131 -15.98 0.68 8.88
C ARG A 131 -15.54 -0.75 8.95
N LEU A 132 -15.06 -1.30 7.84
CA LEU A 132 -14.44 -2.61 7.83
C LEU A 132 -13.20 -2.66 8.73
N ILE A 133 -12.46 -1.55 8.78
CA ILE A 133 -11.23 -1.41 9.57
C ILE A 133 -11.33 -0.14 10.40
N GLN A 134 -11.14 -0.30 11.70
CA GLN A 134 -11.07 0.82 12.65
C GLN A 134 -9.63 1.35 12.76
N CYS A 135 -9.47 2.52 13.39
CA CYS A 135 -8.16 3.12 13.68
C CYS A 135 -7.28 3.37 12.43
N LEU A 136 -7.91 3.72 11.30
CA LEU A 136 -7.16 4.17 10.14
C LEU A 136 -6.62 5.58 10.37
N SER A 137 -5.29 5.70 10.39
CA SER A 137 -4.65 7.02 10.34
C SER A 137 -4.87 7.64 8.96
N ILE A 138 -5.32 8.90 8.93
CA ILE A 138 -5.41 9.69 7.70
C ILE A 138 -4.07 10.39 7.44
N SER A 139 -3.11 10.22 8.36
CA SER A 139 -1.83 10.94 8.30
C SER A 139 -0.91 10.35 7.25
N ASN A 140 -0.51 11.17 6.29
CA ASN A 140 0.56 10.88 5.34
C ASN A 140 1.92 11.44 5.82
N LYS A 141 2.03 11.79 7.11
CA LYS A 141 3.29 12.25 7.69
C LYS A 141 4.34 11.14 7.55
N GLY A 142 5.45 11.47 6.91
CA GLY A 142 6.54 10.52 6.67
C GLY A 142 6.42 9.69 5.38
N LEU A 143 5.38 9.89 4.55
CA LEU A 143 5.26 9.18 3.26
C LEU A 143 6.45 9.46 2.33
N LYS A 144 7.08 10.63 2.48
CA LYS A 144 8.18 11.10 1.65
C LYS A 144 9.53 11.12 2.36
N ASP A 145 9.64 10.54 3.56
CA ASP A 145 10.83 10.71 4.37
C ASP A 145 11.88 9.63 4.10
N ASP A 146 11.44 8.38 4.00
CA ASP A 146 12.33 7.21 3.89
C ASP A 146 11.78 6.18 2.93
N PHE A 147 12.64 5.64 2.08
CA PHE A 147 12.26 4.67 1.07
C PHE A 147 13.22 3.49 1.03
N LEU A 148 12.67 2.36 0.64
CA LEU A 148 13.43 1.17 0.28
C LEU A 148 13.28 0.91 -1.22
N ASN A 149 14.37 0.57 -1.85
CA ASN A 149 14.38 0.06 -3.21
C ASN A 149 14.34 -1.46 -3.16
N PHE A 150 13.37 -2.02 -3.83
CA PHE A 150 13.18 -3.45 -4.01
C PHE A 150 13.53 -3.86 -5.42
N SER A 151 14.26 -4.95 -5.55
CA SER A 151 14.67 -5.51 -6.83
C SER A 151 14.40 -7.02 -6.90
N LYS A 152 14.53 -7.61 -8.07
CA LYS A 152 14.24 -9.01 -8.37
C LYS A 152 12.74 -9.33 -8.22
N GLN A 153 12.40 -10.44 -7.57
CA GLN A 153 11.02 -10.97 -7.49
C GLN A 153 10.16 -10.30 -6.40
N TRP A 154 10.23 -8.97 -6.27
CA TRP A 154 9.37 -8.28 -5.32
C TRP A 154 7.90 -8.29 -5.75
N HIS A 155 7.63 -8.07 -7.00
CA HIS A 155 6.40 -8.34 -7.75
C HIS A 155 6.48 -7.77 -9.18
N ASP A 156 6.00 -8.56 -10.16
CA ASP A 156 5.92 -8.14 -11.55
C ASP A 156 4.58 -7.49 -11.92
N GLY A 157 4.64 -6.52 -12.84
CA GLY A 157 3.46 -5.96 -13.50
C GLY A 157 2.64 -4.97 -12.69
N LEU A 158 3.21 -4.33 -11.67
CA LEU A 158 2.62 -3.12 -11.07
C LEU A 158 3.01 -1.87 -11.87
N PRO A 159 2.12 -0.85 -11.92
CA PRO A 159 2.46 0.42 -12.55
C PRO A 159 3.57 1.11 -11.77
N TYR A 160 4.50 1.73 -12.51
CA TYR A 160 5.53 2.57 -11.93
C TYR A 160 5.03 4.02 -11.80
N PRO A 161 5.45 4.76 -10.77
CA PRO A 161 5.14 6.17 -10.68
C PRO A 161 5.85 6.90 -11.83
N VAL A 162 5.19 7.88 -12.42
CA VAL A 162 5.80 8.79 -13.39
C VAL A 162 6.26 10.06 -12.72
N LYS A 163 7.28 10.72 -13.31
CA LYS A 163 7.93 11.91 -12.78
C LYS A 163 6.96 13.09 -12.56
N GLU A 164 5.92 13.19 -13.36
CA GLU A 164 4.93 14.27 -13.35
C GLU A 164 3.61 13.90 -12.67
N GLY A 165 3.64 13.15 -11.60
CA GLY A 165 2.42 12.82 -10.84
C GLY A 165 1.69 11.59 -11.38
N ILE A 166 0.41 11.67 -11.58
CA ILE A 166 -0.46 10.53 -11.88
C ILE A 166 -0.12 9.95 -13.26
N PRO A 167 0.13 8.62 -13.38
CA PRO A 167 0.22 7.98 -14.69
C PRO A 167 -0.99 8.37 -15.54
N GLY A 168 -0.80 8.67 -16.81
CA GLY A 168 -1.82 9.19 -17.71
C GLY A 168 -3.14 8.42 -17.59
N GLY A 169 -4.13 9.05 -17.06
CA GLY A 169 -5.38 8.45 -16.62
C GLY A 169 -5.33 8.20 -15.11
N GLY A 170 -5.66 9.20 -14.31
CA GLY A 170 -5.85 9.08 -12.86
C GLY A 170 -6.78 7.94 -12.48
N PRO A 171 -6.93 7.64 -11.16
CA PRO A 171 -7.78 6.55 -10.72
C PRO A 171 -9.16 6.70 -11.33
N ILE A 172 -9.71 5.57 -11.76
CA ILE A 172 -11.07 5.54 -12.31
C ILE A 172 -12.03 5.86 -11.16
N THR A 173 -12.37 7.14 -11.00
CA THR A 173 -13.20 7.64 -9.88
C THR A 173 -14.70 7.53 -10.15
N ASN A 174 -15.09 7.24 -11.39
CA ASN A 174 -16.50 7.11 -11.78
C ASN A 174 -16.91 5.64 -11.88
N PHE A 175 -17.23 5.02 -10.77
CA PHE A 175 -17.98 3.77 -10.77
C PHE A 175 -19.40 4.00 -10.30
N TYR A 176 -20.32 3.60 -11.16
CA TYR A 176 -21.73 3.50 -10.83
C TYR A 176 -21.90 2.57 -9.65
N VAL A 177 -22.60 3.07 -8.63
CA VAL A 177 -23.01 2.31 -7.47
C VAL A 177 -23.99 1.23 -7.95
N LEU A 178 -23.53 0.01 -8.07
CA LEU A 178 -24.42 -1.14 -8.06
C LEU A 178 -24.83 -1.37 -6.61
N THR A 179 -26.08 -1.07 -6.34
CA THR A 179 -26.78 -1.35 -5.07
C THR A 179 -26.82 -2.87 -4.88
N TYR A 180 -25.98 -3.38 -3.98
CA TYR A 180 -26.15 -4.72 -3.42
C TYR A 180 -26.21 -4.68 -1.91
N ALA A 181 -27.14 -5.50 -1.44
CA ALA A 181 -27.65 -5.59 -0.10
C ALA A 181 -26.60 -5.67 1.01
N THR A 182 -26.97 -5.02 2.09
CA THR A 182 -26.43 -5.07 3.45
C THR A 182 -25.94 -6.45 3.87
N LEU A 183 -24.66 -6.70 3.77
CA LEU A 183 -23.99 -7.75 4.53
C LEU A 183 -23.40 -7.10 5.78
N LEU A 184 -24.09 -7.33 6.90
CA LEU A 184 -23.65 -6.94 8.23
C LEU A 184 -22.41 -7.76 8.60
N PHE A 185 -21.23 -7.17 8.48
CA PHE A 185 -20.02 -7.70 9.06
C PHE A 185 -19.78 -7.01 10.42
N PRO A 186 -19.59 -7.75 11.50
CA PRO A 186 -19.14 -7.13 12.74
C PRO A 186 -17.75 -6.50 12.53
N PRO A 187 -17.50 -5.34 13.14
CA PRO A 187 -16.20 -4.67 13.00
C PRO A 187 -15.08 -5.56 13.54
N VAL A 188 -14.06 -5.78 12.72
CA VAL A 188 -12.85 -6.48 13.17
C VAL A 188 -12.12 -5.55 14.15
N LEU A 189 -12.05 -5.98 15.40
CA LEU A 189 -11.31 -5.26 16.44
C LEU A 189 -9.82 -5.22 16.12
N CYS A 190 -9.22 -4.04 16.20
CA CYS A 190 -7.76 -3.90 16.20
C CYS A 190 -7.21 -4.63 17.43
N SER A 191 -6.59 -5.79 17.24
CA SER A 191 -5.69 -6.36 18.23
C SER A 191 -4.31 -5.74 18.04
N TYR A 192 -3.81 -5.10 19.11
CA TYR A 192 -2.46 -4.57 19.21
C TYR A 192 -1.42 -5.70 19.30
#